data_265e884d0a01d78cac4a60066a20dfe7
#
_entry.id   265e884d0a01d78cac4a60066a20dfe7
#
_cell.length_a   1.000
_cell.length_b   1.000
_cell.length_c   1.000
_cell.angle_alpha   90.00
_cell.angle_beta   90.00
_cell.angle_gamma   90.00
#
_symmetry.space_group_name_H-M   'P 1'
#
loop_
_entity.id
_entity.type
_entity.pdbx_description
1 polymer ?
#
loop_
_entity_poly.entity_id
_entity_poly.type
_entity_poly.pdbx_seq_one_letter_code
_entity_poly.pdbx_strand_id
1 'polypeptide(L)'
;MPKGKPNILFIMGDDIGWYNISAYNLGVMGYRTPNIDRIAKEGALFTDWYAQQSCTAGRAAFLTGQSPIRTGLTKVGLPGADLGLSADDPCIAQVLKAQGYATGQFGKNHLGDRDEHLPTMHGFDEFFGNLYHLNAEEEPENEDYPKDPEFRKKFGPRGVLKCKADGKGGQTIENTGPMDSKRMETVDEEFLADAKDFIKRKNKEGGPWFCYFNSTRMHVFTHLKEASKGKTGLGLYPDGMVEHDGHVGELLALVDELGVADDTIVVYTTDNGAECFTWPDGGTTPFKGEKATNWEGGFRVPCAIRWPGTIEPGSVINEICAHEDFLATFAAAAGDADIVERIRKGGKIGDKTFKVHLDGNNLIPAFKGEAKEWPRQGFAYWSDDGDLMAVRVKQWKVAFMEQNSEVNHKTPLGVWQGAFTGLRAPMLYNIRSDPFERGPESIYYGDFSAHRMFLFVPAQAIVAKLLETFKEFPPRAKAASFTVGDAMEKISTASPNQN
;
A
#
# COMPACT_ATOMS: atom_id res chain seq x y z
N MET A 1 -29.90 -3.98 -3.79
CA MET A 1 -28.74 -4.08 -4.71
C MET A 1 -28.56 -2.72 -5.34
N PRO A 2 -27.31 -2.21 -5.43
CA PRO A 2 -27.04 -0.96 -6.12
C PRO A 2 -27.65 -1.01 -7.53
N LYS A 3 -28.29 0.07 -7.93
CA LYS A 3 -28.95 0.16 -9.27
C LYS A 3 -27.99 0.31 -10.44
N GLY A 4 -26.67 0.21 -10.19
CA GLY A 4 -25.62 0.44 -11.18
C GLY A 4 -24.24 0.05 -10.68
N LYS A 5 -23.20 0.65 -11.27
CA LYS A 5 -21.82 0.53 -10.80
C LYS A 5 -21.64 1.28 -9.49
N PRO A 6 -21.08 0.68 -8.43
CA PRO A 6 -20.93 1.36 -7.13
C PRO A 6 -19.89 2.48 -7.21
N ASN A 7 -20.06 3.52 -6.41
CA ASN A 7 -18.97 4.45 -6.11
C ASN A 7 -17.90 3.73 -5.28
N ILE A 8 -16.68 4.24 -5.31
CA ILE A 8 -15.56 3.68 -4.54
C ILE A 8 -14.87 4.80 -3.77
N LEU A 9 -14.91 4.73 -2.45
CA LEU A 9 -14.11 5.55 -1.54
C LEU A 9 -13.03 4.67 -0.94
N PHE A 10 -11.78 4.88 -1.37
CA PHE A 10 -10.63 4.16 -0.86
C PHE A 10 -9.78 5.08 0.01
N ILE A 11 -9.61 4.73 1.28
CA ILE A 11 -8.89 5.49 2.28
C ILE A 11 -7.64 4.70 2.68
N MET A 12 -6.46 5.28 2.47
CA MET A 12 -5.19 4.66 2.83
C MET A 12 -4.43 5.54 3.82
N GLY A 13 -4.14 4.99 5.00
CA GLY A 13 -3.18 5.57 5.93
C GLY A 13 -1.75 5.32 5.49
N ASP A 14 -0.79 5.83 6.25
CA ASP A 14 0.65 5.71 6.02
C ASP A 14 1.31 5.14 7.27
N ASP A 15 1.94 3.97 7.18
CA ASP A 15 2.64 3.28 8.28
C ASP A 15 1.77 2.95 9.51
N ILE A 16 0.44 2.80 9.32
CA ILE A 16 -0.48 2.53 10.44
C ILE A 16 -0.50 1.05 10.78
N GLY A 17 -0.16 0.74 12.03
CA GLY A 17 -0.14 -0.63 12.52
C GLY A 17 -1.51 -1.20 12.82
N TRP A 18 -1.56 -2.51 12.88
CA TRP A 18 -2.78 -3.28 13.16
C TRP A 18 -3.41 -2.87 14.50
N TYR A 19 -2.60 -2.69 15.56
CA TYR A 19 -3.07 -2.24 16.87
C TYR A 19 -3.37 -0.74 16.96
N ASN A 20 -3.03 0.05 15.96
CA ASN A 20 -3.39 1.47 15.95
C ASN A 20 -4.88 1.72 15.61
N ILE A 21 -5.61 0.67 15.22
CA ILE A 21 -7.05 0.72 14.94
C ILE A 21 -7.83 0.02 16.06
N SER A 22 -8.80 0.73 16.67
CA SER A 22 -9.49 0.22 17.87
C SER A 22 -10.38 -0.99 17.60
N ALA A 23 -10.84 -1.23 16.38
CA ALA A 23 -11.52 -2.46 16.00
C ALA A 23 -10.64 -3.72 16.19
N TYR A 24 -9.31 -3.59 16.07
CA TYR A 24 -8.38 -4.70 16.28
C TYR A 24 -7.86 -4.79 17.72
N ASN A 25 -7.64 -3.64 18.39
CA ASN A 25 -7.05 -3.61 19.72
C ASN A 25 -8.07 -3.65 20.86
N LEU A 26 -9.37 -3.48 20.57
CA LEU A 26 -10.46 -3.47 21.54
C LEU A 26 -10.30 -2.45 22.68
N GLY A 27 -9.46 -1.42 22.49
CA GLY A 27 -9.19 -0.37 23.46
C GLY A 27 -7.91 -0.54 24.28
N VAL A 28 -7.12 -1.58 24.05
CA VAL A 28 -5.82 -1.81 24.75
C VAL A 28 -4.86 -0.62 24.55
N MET A 29 -4.91 0.06 23.41
CA MET A 29 -4.03 1.20 23.10
C MET A 29 -4.44 2.51 23.80
N GLY A 30 -5.54 2.53 24.58
CA GLY A 30 -5.96 3.69 25.37
C GLY A 30 -6.66 4.80 24.61
N TYR A 31 -6.78 4.73 23.28
CA TYR A 31 -7.54 5.64 22.42
C TYR A 31 -8.47 4.86 21.49
N ARG A 32 -9.31 5.55 20.74
CA ARG A 32 -10.32 4.96 19.87
C ARG A 32 -10.29 5.59 18.47
N THR A 33 -10.64 4.77 17.48
CA THR A 33 -10.83 5.16 16.08
C THR A 33 -12.26 4.81 15.62
N PRO A 34 -13.31 5.47 16.20
CA PRO A 34 -14.70 5.05 16.03
C PRO A 34 -15.20 5.13 14.59
N ASN A 35 -14.63 6.01 13.76
CA ASN A 35 -15.06 6.17 12.38
C ASN A 35 -14.48 5.05 11.50
N ILE A 36 -13.24 4.67 11.72
CA ILE A 36 -12.62 3.51 11.06
C ILE A 36 -13.32 2.22 11.54
N ASP A 37 -13.58 2.10 12.85
CA ASP A 37 -14.32 0.97 13.43
C ASP A 37 -15.74 0.84 12.83
N ARG A 38 -16.39 1.97 12.47
CA ARG A 38 -17.68 1.99 11.80
C ARG A 38 -17.63 1.26 10.45
N ILE A 39 -16.58 1.43 9.67
CA ILE A 39 -16.41 0.73 8.38
C ILE A 39 -16.40 -0.78 8.60
N ALA A 40 -15.65 -1.26 9.60
CA ALA A 40 -15.61 -2.68 9.97
C ALA A 40 -16.95 -3.20 10.48
N LYS A 41 -17.64 -2.42 11.30
CA LYS A 41 -18.94 -2.79 11.88
C LYS A 41 -20.07 -2.86 10.85
N GLU A 42 -20.07 -1.93 9.89
CA GLU A 42 -21.05 -1.87 8.79
C GLU A 42 -20.64 -2.75 7.58
N GLY A 43 -19.48 -3.39 7.64
CA GLY A 43 -18.93 -4.27 6.62
C GLY A 43 -18.14 -5.42 7.24
N ALA A 44 -16.93 -5.67 6.78
CA ALA A 44 -16.04 -6.70 7.31
C ALA A 44 -14.73 -6.16 7.85
N LEU A 45 -14.23 -6.82 8.90
CA LEU A 45 -12.86 -6.70 9.41
C LEU A 45 -12.01 -7.85 8.88
N PHE A 46 -10.85 -7.54 8.31
CA PHE A 46 -9.96 -8.55 7.74
C PHE A 46 -8.76 -8.80 8.66
N THR A 47 -8.49 -10.05 9.02
CA THR A 47 -7.37 -10.40 9.89
C THR A 47 -6.11 -10.79 9.13
N ASP A 48 -6.24 -11.16 7.86
CA ASP A 48 -5.15 -11.65 7.01
C ASP A 48 -5.06 -10.86 5.70
N TRP A 49 -5.11 -9.51 5.80
CA TRP A 49 -4.86 -8.63 4.68
C TRP A 49 -3.38 -8.27 4.59
N TYR A 50 -2.82 -8.45 3.39
CA TYR A 50 -1.41 -8.19 3.12
C TYR A 50 -1.21 -6.97 2.23
N ALA A 51 -0.33 -6.09 2.65
CA ALA A 51 0.27 -5.04 1.82
C ALA A 51 1.68 -5.48 1.40
N GLN A 52 2.58 -4.52 1.22
CA GLN A 52 3.98 -4.81 0.92
C GLN A 52 4.89 -4.23 2.02
N GLN A 53 6.19 -4.47 1.92
CA GLN A 53 7.16 -4.12 2.96
C GLN A 53 7.39 -2.62 3.14
N SER A 54 6.98 -1.76 2.17
CA SER A 54 7.18 -0.30 2.25
C SER A 54 6.19 0.48 1.39
N CYS A 55 6.12 1.80 1.59
CA CYS A 55 5.10 2.69 1.01
C CYS A 55 5.00 2.60 -0.52
N THR A 56 6.12 2.78 -1.23
CA THR A 56 6.14 2.70 -2.71
C THR A 56 5.65 1.34 -3.18
N ALA A 57 6.13 0.26 -2.55
CA ALA A 57 5.75 -1.09 -2.91
C ALA A 57 4.26 -1.39 -2.65
N GLY A 58 3.72 -0.99 -1.49
CA GLY A 58 2.31 -1.19 -1.15
C GLY A 58 1.37 -0.41 -2.06
N ARG A 59 1.70 0.86 -2.34
CA ARG A 59 0.91 1.72 -3.23
C ARG A 59 0.97 1.24 -4.69
N ALA A 60 2.14 0.75 -5.15
CA ALA A 60 2.29 0.14 -6.47
C ALA A 60 1.45 -1.14 -6.60
N ALA A 61 1.50 -2.04 -5.60
CA ALA A 61 0.72 -3.27 -5.59
C ALA A 61 -0.79 -2.98 -5.67
N PHE A 62 -1.28 -2.01 -4.89
CA PHE A 62 -2.67 -1.56 -4.92
C PHE A 62 -3.07 -1.02 -6.30
N LEU A 63 -2.31 -0.05 -6.82
CA LEU A 63 -2.70 0.64 -8.05
C LEU A 63 -2.55 -0.22 -9.31
N THR A 64 -1.57 -1.13 -9.35
CA THR A 64 -1.27 -1.91 -10.55
C THR A 64 -1.85 -3.33 -10.54
N GLY A 65 -2.28 -3.83 -9.37
CA GLY A 65 -2.69 -5.23 -9.21
C GLY A 65 -1.55 -6.24 -9.43
N GLN A 66 -0.31 -5.77 -9.38
CA GLN A 66 0.90 -6.55 -9.60
C GLN A 66 1.76 -6.58 -8.34
N SER A 67 2.45 -7.70 -8.11
CA SER A 67 3.53 -7.72 -7.12
C SER A 67 4.60 -6.68 -7.48
N PRO A 68 5.11 -5.90 -6.52
CA PRO A 68 6.07 -4.81 -6.78
C PRO A 68 7.31 -5.24 -7.52
N ILE A 69 7.73 -6.49 -7.39
CA ILE A 69 8.86 -7.04 -8.13
C ILE A 69 8.65 -7.01 -9.65
N ARG A 70 7.39 -7.04 -10.15
CA ARG A 70 7.10 -6.95 -11.59
C ARG A 70 7.29 -5.55 -12.12
N THR A 71 6.92 -4.54 -11.33
CA THR A 71 7.04 -3.12 -11.71
C THR A 71 8.43 -2.54 -11.46
N GLY A 72 9.22 -3.18 -10.57
CA GLY A 72 10.49 -2.65 -10.04
C GLY A 72 10.30 -1.62 -8.91
N LEU A 73 9.05 -1.31 -8.53
CA LEU A 73 8.73 -0.35 -7.48
C LEU A 73 8.78 -1.01 -6.09
N THR A 74 9.92 -1.60 -5.75
CA THR A 74 10.11 -2.35 -4.51
C THR A 74 10.66 -1.49 -3.36
N LYS A 75 11.38 -0.42 -3.68
CA LYS A 75 12.07 0.45 -2.70
C LYS A 75 11.41 1.83 -2.63
N VAL A 76 11.48 2.46 -1.47
CA VAL A 76 10.98 3.83 -1.27
C VAL A 76 11.61 4.79 -2.27
N GLY A 77 10.76 5.58 -2.94
CA GLY A 77 11.20 6.60 -3.88
C GLY A 77 11.77 7.81 -3.15
N LEU A 78 12.89 8.33 -3.64
CA LEU A 78 13.52 9.56 -3.16
C LEU A 78 13.40 10.67 -4.20
N PRO A 79 13.47 11.95 -3.80
CA PRO A 79 13.48 13.07 -4.74
C PRO A 79 14.56 12.94 -5.80
N GLY A 80 14.18 13.14 -7.07
CA GLY A 80 15.10 13.04 -8.21
C GLY A 80 15.44 11.62 -8.64
N ALA A 81 14.85 10.59 -8.06
CA ALA A 81 15.04 9.21 -8.52
C ALA A 81 14.39 8.99 -9.89
N ASP A 82 15.04 8.17 -10.73
CA ASP A 82 14.57 7.89 -12.08
C ASP A 82 13.38 6.93 -12.12
N LEU A 83 13.11 6.23 -11.02
CA LEU A 83 12.08 5.19 -10.93
C LEU A 83 10.72 5.77 -10.55
N GLY A 84 9.68 5.38 -11.27
CA GLY A 84 8.30 5.71 -10.99
C GLY A 84 7.33 4.79 -11.71
N LEU A 85 6.04 5.05 -11.56
CA LEU A 85 4.99 4.26 -12.19
C LEU A 85 5.12 4.36 -13.72
N SER A 86 5.35 3.21 -14.35
CA SER A 86 5.51 3.13 -15.81
C SER A 86 4.16 3.25 -16.52
N ALA A 87 4.17 3.91 -17.68
CA ALA A 87 3.02 3.89 -18.56
C ALA A 87 2.65 2.48 -19.04
N ASP A 88 3.57 1.51 -19.00
CA ASP A 88 3.30 0.13 -19.41
C ASP A 88 2.62 -0.71 -18.33
N ASP A 89 2.51 -0.20 -17.10
CA ASP A 89 1.73 -0.83 -16.04
C ASP A 89 0.29 -0.32 -16.07
N PRO A 90 -0.72 -1.22 -16.02
CA PRO A 90 -2.09 -0.79 -15.85
C PRO A 90 -2.28 -0.17 -14.47
N CYS A 91 -3.08 0.88 -14.40
CA CYS A 91 -3.48 1.48 -13.14
C CYS A 91 -4.98 1.28 -12.91
N ILE A 92 -5.37 1.02 -11.66
CA ILE A 92 -6.77 0.86 -11.27
C ILE A 92 -7.65 2.04 -11.73
N ALA A 93 -7.10 3.27 -11.72
CA ALA A 93 -7.81 4.45 -12.20
C ALA A 93 -8.08 4.38 -13.72
N GLN A 94 -7.12 3.88 -14.52
CA GLN A 94 -7.35 3.66 -15.96
C GLN A 94 -8.44 2.61 -16.21
N VAL A 95 -8.43 1.53 -15.41
CA VAL A 95 -9.43 0.46 -15.51
C VAL A 95 -10.81 1.01 -15.20
N LEU A 96 -10.96 1.72 -14.11
CA LEU A 96 -12.24 2.30 -13.68
C LEU A 96 -12.71 3.40 -14.64
N LYS A 97 -11.80 4.25 -15.10
CA LYS A 97 -12.12 5.29 -16.10
C LYS A 97 -12.64 4.70 -17.41
N ALA A 98 -12.04 3.59 -17.88
CA ALA A 98 -12.55 2.85 -19.04
C ALA A 98 -13.97 2.28 -18.83
N GLN A 99 -14.38 2.13 -17.57
CA GLN A 99 -15.73 1.72 -17.17
C GLN A 99 -16.67 2.89 -16.89
N GLY A 100 -16.25 4.14 -17.16
CA GLY A 100 -17.07 5.35 -17.01
C GLY A 100 -17.00 6.03 -15.65
N TYR A 101 -16.03 5.69 -14.80
CA TYR A 101 -15.81 6.37 -13.54
C TYR A 101 -15.10 7.71 -13.72
N ALA A 102 -15.51 8.71 -12.94
CA ALA A 102 -14.67 9.85 -12.63
C ALA A 102 -13.65 9.43 -11.55
N THR A 103 -12.40 9.89 -11.65
CA THR A 103 -11.30 9.37 -10.83
C THR A 103 -10.50 10.51 -10.20
N GLY A 104 -10.30 10.47 -8.89
CA GLY A 104 -9.53 11.47 -8.14
C GLY A 104 -8.62 10.85 -7.10
N GLN A 105 -7.41 11.38 -6.96
CA GLN A 105 -6.45 10.99 -5.92
C GLN A 105 -6.05 12.22 -5.10
N PHE A 106 -6.13 12.11 -3.78
CA PHE A 106 -5.89 13.21 -2.84
C PHE A 106 -4.99 12.76 -1.72
N GLY A 107 -3.79 13.38 -1.61
CA GLY A 107 -2.75 13.04 -0.65
C GLY A 107 -1.52 12.38 -1.26
N LYS A 108 -0.78 11.61 -0.46
CA LYS A 108 0.51 11.02 -0.82
C LYS A 108 0.44 10.07 -2.02
N ASN A 109 1.27 10.31 -3.06
CA ASN A 109 1.40 9.42 -4.22
C ASN A 109 2.52 8.38 -4.06
N HIS A 110 3.75 8.80 -3.88
CA HIS A 110 4.97 8.03 -3.65
C HIS A 110 5.33 6.99 -4.74
N LEU A 111 5.00 7.29 -6.00
CA LEU A 111 5.26 6.42 -7.16
C LEU A 111 6.06 7.14 -8.27
N GLY A 112 7.03 7.96 -7.87
CA GLY A 112 7.88 8.76 -8.75
C GLY A 112 7.45 10.22 -8.83
N ASP A 113 8.39 11.06 -9.26
CA ASP A 113 8.26 12.51 -9.19
C ASP A 113 8.37 13.23 -10.54
N ARG A 114 8.62 12.49 -11.63
CA ARG A 114 8.60 13.06 -12.99
C ARG A 114 7.17 13.30 -13.45
N ASP A 115 6.98 14.19 -14.39
CA ASP A 115 5.67 14.53 -14.91
C ASP A 115 4.91 13.30 -15.46
N GLU A 116 5.63 12.38 -16.13
CA GLU A 116 5.07 11.13 -16.64
C GLU A 116 4.66 10.12 -15.55
N HIS A 117 5.15 10.27 -14.32
CA HIS A 117 4.81 9.39 -13.18
C HIS A 117 3.57 9.88 -12.40
N LEU A 118 3.08 11.10 -12.68
CA LEU A 118 2.00 11.70 -11.89
C LEU A 118 0.67 10.96 -12.11
N PRO A 119 -0.20 10.90 -11.10
CA PRO A 119 -1.47 10.14 -11.16
C PRO A 119 -2.34 10.48 -12.36
N THR A 120 -2.35 11.74 -12.81
CA THR A 120 -3.12 12.19 -13.97
C THR A 120 -2.63 11.62 -15.30
N MET A 121 -1.40 11.10 -15.38
CA MET A 121 -0.91 10.33 -16.53
C MET A 121 -1.29 8.84 -16.47
N HIS A 122 -1.79 8.39 -15.32
CA HIS A 122 -2.15 6.99 -15.04
C HIS A 122 -3.65 6.80 -14.78
N GLY A 123 -4.49 7.67 -15.37
CA GLY A 123 -5.93 7.50 -15.39
C GLY A 123 -6.72 8.30 -14.38
N PHE A 124 -6.09 8.99 -13.44
CA PHE A 124 -6.79 9.93 -12.57
C PHE A 124 -7.16 11.19 -13.35
N ASP A 125 -8.36 11.71 -13.15
CA ASP A 125 -8.80 13.00 -13.71
C ASP A 125 -8.22 14.16 -12.94
N GLU A 126 -8.12 14.01 -11.62
CA GLU A 126 -7.64 15.02 -10.69
C GLU A 126 -6.66 14.40 -9.68
N PHE A 127 -5.61 15.14 -9.35
CA PHE A 127 -4.67 14.83 -8.30
C PHE A 127 -4.35 16.10 -7.50
N PHE A 128 -4.39 16.00 -6.17
CA PHE A 128 -3.84 17.01 -5.27
C PHE A 128 -3.11 16.31 -4.13
N GLY A 129 -1.78 16.46 -4.08
CA GLY A 129 -0.99 15.72 -3.10
C GLY A 129 0.51 15.94 -3.18
N ASN A 130 1.21 15.26 -2.28
CA ASN A 130 2.66 15.21 -2.20
C ASN A 130 3.21 13.92 -2.83
N LEU A 131 4.51 13.92 -3.16
CA LEU A 131 5.12 12.86 -3.95
C LEU A 131 6.03 11.92 -3.16
N TYR A 132 6.35 12.25 -1.90
CA TYR A 132 7.35 11.53 -1.10
C TYR A 132 6.84 11.26 0.32
N HIS A 133 7.69 10.62 1.12
CA HIS A 133 7.52 10.50 2.57
C HIS A 133 7.84 11.82 3.28
N LEU A 134 7.31 12.01 4.49
CA LEU A 134 7.38 13.30 5.19
C LEU A 134 8.81 13.76 5.49
N ASN A 135 9.71 12.84 5.87
CA ASN A 135 11.10 13.23 6.12
C ASN A 135 11.78 13.82 4.88
N ALA A 136 11.55 13.30 3.68
CA ALA A 136 12.12 13.88 2.46
C ALA A 136 11.52 15.27 2.14
N GLU A 137 10.26 15.48 2.49
CA GLU A 137 9.62 16.80 2.33
C GLU A 137 10.19 17.84 3.31
N GLU A 138 10.60 17.43 4.52
CA GLU A 138 11.17 18.29 5.57
C GLU A 138 12.67 18.53 5.41
N GLU A 139 13.41 17.65 4.70
CA GLU A 139 14.87 17.77 4.50
C GLU A 139 15.36 19.16 4.10
N PRO A 140 14.67 19.93 3.23
CA PRO A 140 15.08 21.30 2.89
C PRO A 140 15.14 22.30 4.05
N GLU A 141 14.52 21.99 5.20
CA GLU A 141 14.58 22.81 6.43
C GLU A 141 15.85 22.53 7.26
N ASN A 142 16.55 21.42 6.96
CA ASN A 142 17.76 21.07 7.68
C ASN A 142 18.90 22.05 7.37
N GLU A 143 19.69 22.40 8.39
CA GLU A 143 20.83 23.34 8.24
C GLU A 143 21.92 22.81 7.31
N ASP A 144 22.10 21.50 7.24
CA ASP A 144 23.08 20.81 6.37
C ASP A 144 22.56 20.61 4.94
N TYR A 145 21.29 20.91 4.66
CA TYR A 145 20.73 20.73 3.31
C TYR A 145 21.46 21.63 2.30
N PRO A 146 21.92 21.10 1.13
CA PRO A 146 22.65 21.85 0.15
C PRO A 146 21.91 23.11 -0.31
N LYS A 147 22.57 24.28 -0.23
CA LYS A 147 21.98 25.56 -0.61
C LYS A 147 22.14 25.88 -2.10
N ASP A 148 22.83 24.99 -2.85
CA ASP A 148 22.98 25.10 -4.30
C ASP A 148 21.60 24.94 -5.00
N PRO A 149 21.17 25.94 -5.80
CA PRO A 149 19.90 25.88 -6.53
C PRO A 149 19.81 24.70 -7.51
N GLU A 150 20.92 24.31 -8.15
CA GLU A 150 20.92 23.17 -9.09
C GLU A 150 20.76 21.85 -8.35
N PHE A 151 21.32 21.70 -7.14
CA PHE A 151 21.05 20.55 -6.29
C PHE A 151 19.57 20.48 -5.94
N ARG A 152 18.99 21.59 -5.46
CA ARG A 152 17.58 21.65 -5.08
C ARG A 152 16.64 21.35 -6.26
N LYS A 153 16.98 21.84 -7.45
CA LYS A 153 16.21 21.58 -8.66
C LYS A 153 16.21 20.13 -9.09
N LYS A 154 17.35 19.43 -8.88
CA LYS A 154 17.53 18.04 -9.33
C LYS A 154 17.13 17.01 -8.29
N PHE A 155 17.39 17.26 -7.03
CA PHE A 155 17.28 16.31 -5.93
C PHE A 155 16.38 16.80 -4.78
N GLY A 156 15.84 18.02 -4.87
CA GLY A 156 14.92 18.52 -3.88
C GLY A 156 13.50 18.00 -4.11
N PRO A 157 12.69 17.87 -3.03
CA PRO A 157 11.29 17.50 -3.18
C PRO A 157 10.54 18.56 -3.99
N ARG A 158 9.68 18.12 -4.90
CA ARG A 158 8.68 18.97 -5.53
C ARG A 158 7.65 19.36 -4.46
N GLY A 159 7.07 20.51 -4.53
CA GLY A 159 6.03 20.90 -3.59
C GLY A 159 4.75 20.08 -3.77
N VAL A 160 3.75 20.41 -2.98
CA VAL A 160 2.41 19.83 -3.11
C VAL A 160 1.82 20.21 -4.46
N LEU A 161 1.47 19.21 -5.28
CA LEU A 161 1.04 19.42 -6.66
C LEU A 161 -0.48 19.29 -6.81
N LYS A 162 -1.06 20.19 -7.61
CA LYS A 162 -2.46 20.11 -8.05
C LYS A 162 -2.47 19.87 -9.55
N CYS A 163 -2.91 18.68 -9.99
CA CYS A 163 -2.87 18.28 -11.38
C CYS A 163 -4.26 17.94 -11.90
N LYS A 164 -4.47 18.20 -13.21
CA LYS A 164 -5.68 17.78 -13.91
C LYS A 164 -5.31 17.18 -15.26
N ALA A 165 -5.88 16.03 -15.57
CA ALA A 165 -5.79 15.45 -16.92
C ALA A 165 -6.54 16.33 -17.92
N ASP A 166 -5.98 16.53 -19.13
CA ASP A 166 -6.59 17.35 -20.18
C ASP A 166 -7.57 16.55 -21.08
N GLY A 167 -7.71 15.25 -20.82
CA GLY A 167 -8.54 14.34 -21.62
C GLY A 167 -7.96 14.01 -23.00
N LYS A 168 -6.75 14.46 -23.32
CA LYS A 168 -6.05 14.26 -24.59
C LYS A 168 -4.70 13.57 -24.44
N GLY A 169 -4.43 13.02 -23.23
CA GLY A 169 -3.18 12.35 -22.90
C GLY A 169 -2.12 13.25 -22.26
N GLY A 170 -2.45 14.52 -21.96
CA GLY A 170 -1.64 15.46 -21.21
C GLY A 170 -2.28 15.86 -19.89
N GLN A 171 -1.64 16.79 -19.21
CA GLN A 171 -2.06 17.29 -17.90
C GLN A 171 -1.66 18.74 -17.67
N THR A 172 -2.35 19.41 -16.76
CA THR A 172 -1.89 20.65 -16.16
C THR A 172 -1.32 20.36 -14.79
N ILE A 173 -0.22 21.03 -14.42
CA ILE A 173 0.48 20.86 -13.15
C ILE A 173 0.62 22.22 -12.49
N GLU A 174 0.08 22.38 -11.31
CA GLU A 174 0.26 23.54 -10.45
C GLU A 174 1.07 23.12 -9.21
N ASN A 175 2.19 23.76 -8.95
CA ASN A 175 2.91 23.61 -7.70
C ASN A 175 2.37 24.62 -6.68
N THR A 176 1.68 24.14 -5.65
CA THR A 176 1.03 24.98 -4.64
C THR A 176 1.97 25.41 -3.50
N GLY A 177 3.25 25.10 -3.61
CA GLY A 177 4.29 25.41 -2.63
C GLY A 177 4.86 24.18 -1.91
N PRO A 178 5.92 24.38 -1.12
CA PRO A 178 6.59 23.30 -0.40
C PRO A 178 5.67 22.67 0.65
N MET A 179 5.99 21.46 1.02
CA MET A 179 5.40 20.77 2.16
C MET A 179 6.40 20.78 3.31
N ASP A 180 6.59 21.96 3.90
CA ASP A 180 7.42 22.12 5.09
C ASP A 180 6.73 21.61 6.37
N SER A 181 7.45 21.58 7.47
CA SER A 181 6.94 21.11 8.77
C SER A 181 5.69 21.87 9.21
N LYS A 182 5.59 23.17 8.87
CA LYS A 182 4.43 23.99 9.21
C LYS A 182 3.20 23.63 8.38
N ARG A 183 3.34 23.38 7.08
CA ARG A 183 2.23 22.95 6.23
C ARG A 183 1.79 21.54 6.56
N MET A 184 2.69 20.67 7.00
CA MET A 184 2.35 19.32 7.45
C MET A 184 1.33 19.29 8.58
N GLU A 185 1.25 20.35 9.40
CA GLU A 185 0.24 20.44 10.46
C GLU A 185 -1.20 20.37 9.94
N THR A 186 -1.46 20.84 8.70
CA THR A 186 -2.82 20.98 8.13
C THR A 186 -2.99 20.45 6.71
N VAL A 187 -1.95 19.88 6.12
CA VAL A 187 -1.99 19.44 4.71
C VAL A 187 -3.04 18.36 4.46
N ASP A 188 -3.31 17.48 5.43
CA ASP A 188 -4.34 16.45 5.26
C ASP A 188 -5.76 17.04 5.23
N GLU A 189 -5.99 18.19 5.90
CA GLU A 189 -7.25 18.95 5.74
C GLU A 189 -7.37 19.58 4.35
N GLU A 190 -6.25 20.03 3.76
CA GLU A 190 -6.27 20.52 2.37
C GLU A 190 -6.67 19.38 1.41
N PHE A 191 -6.06 18.21 1.56
CA PHE A 191 -6.41 17.03 0.76
C PHE A 191 -7.84 16.56 0.98
N LEU A 192 -8.30 16.56 2.23
CA LEU A 192 -9.67 16.21 2.59
C LEU A 192 -10.69 17.16 1.96
N ALA A 193 -10.42 18.46 1.98
CA ALA A 193 -11.30 19.46 1.37
C ALA A 193 -11.47 19.23 -0.14
N ASP A 194 -10.36 19.00 -0.86
CA ASP A 194 -10.39 18.72 -2.30
C ASP A 194 -11.07 17.37 -2.61
N ALA A 195 -10.82 16.32 -1.80
CA ALA A 195 -11.52 15.03 -1.92
C ALA A 195 -13.03 15.18 -1.75
N LYS A 196 -13.47 15.92 -0.74
CA LYS A 196 -14.90 16.20 -0.49
C LYS A 196 -15.52 17.01 -1.64
N ASP A 197 -14.81 18.00 -2.17
CA ASP A 197 -15.26 18.78 -3.33
C ASP A 197 -15.41 17.88 -4.56
N PHE A 198 -14.41 17.05 -4.85
CA PHE A 198 -14.46 16.06 -5.94
C PHE A 198 -15.69 15.15 -5.83
N ILE A 199 -15.90 14.53 -4.66
CA ILE A 199 -17.05 13.64 -4.42
C ILE A 199 -18.37 14.38 -4.66
N LYS A 200 -18.54 15.60 -4.12
CA LYS A 200 -19.76 16.42 -4.29
C LYS A 200 -20.04 16.73 -5.76
N ARG A 201 -19.02 17.19 -6.50
CA ARG A 201 -19.14 17.54 -7.93
C ARG A 201 -19.51 16.31 -8.75
N LYS A 202 -18.77 15.17 -8.56
CA LYS A 202 -18.97 13.96 -9.35
C LYS A 202 -20.29 13.26 -9.02
N ASN A 203 -20.71 13.29 -7.78
CA ASN A 203 -22.04 12.82 -7.40
C ASN A 203 -23.17 13.63 -8.06
N LYS A 204 -23.01 14.96 -8.13
CA LYS A 204 -23.96 15.84 -8.82
C LYS A 204 -24.00 15.59 -10.33
N GLU A 205 -22.89 15.23 -10.96
CA GLU A 205 -22.80 14.85 -12.37
C GLU A 205 -23.53 13.53 -12.67
N GLY A 206 -23.76 12.67 -11.66
CA GLY A 206 -24.62 11.47 -11.73
C GLY A 206 -23.94 10.21 -12.26
N GLY A 207 -22.61 10.22 -12.46
CA GLY A 207 -21.81 9.03 -12.79
C GLY A 207 -21.15 8.38 -11.56
N PRO A 208 -20.64 7.15 -11.67
CA PRO A 208 -19.85 6.54 -10.60
C PRO A 208 -18.51 7.26 -10.45
N TRP A 209 -18.00 7.32 -9.24
CA TRP A 209 -16.73 7.94 -8.93
C TRP A 209 -15.82 7.01 -8.11
N PHE A 210 -14.52 7.17 -8.32
CA PHE A 210 -13.45 6.58 -7.52
C PHE A 210 -12.64 7.70 -6.88
N CYS A 211 -12.72 7.81 -5.57
CA CYS A 211 -11.93 8.72 -4.75
C CYS A 211 -10.90 7.94 -3.94
N TYR A 212 -9.62 8.20 -4.19
CA TYR A 212 -8.50 7.63 -3.47
C TYR A 212 -7.91 8.70 -2.54
N PHE A 213 -8.23 8.62 -1.25
CA PHE A 213 -7.75 9.52 -0.21
C PHE A 213 -6.57 8.91 0.53
N ASN A 214 -5.43 9.58 0.47
CA ASN A 214 -4.13 9.11 0.97
C ASN A 214 -3.62 10.06 2.04
N SER A 215 -4.00 9.84 3.29
CA SER A 215 -3.47 10.63 4.40
C SER A 215 -1.95 10.48 4.52
N THR A 216 -1.28 11.53 4.99
CA THR A 216 0.13 11.46 5.37
C THR A 216 0.32 10.87 6.78
N ARG A 217 -0.76 10.77 7.57
CA ARG A 217 -0.80 10.16 8.90
C ARG A 217 -0.70 8.63 8.78
N MET A 218 0.12 7.91 9.53
CA MET A 218 1.00 8.42 10.61
C MET A 218 2.47 8.18 10.29
N HIS A 219 2.94 8.60 9.10
CA HIS A 219 4.37 8.47 8.78
C HIS A 219 5.23 9.19 9.84
N VAL A 220 6.44 8.70 10.08
CA VAL A 220 7.45 9.43 10.87
C VAL A 220 7.61 10.85 10.33
N PHE A 221 8.01 11.81 11.14
CA PHE A 221 8.03 13.25 10.81
C PHE A 221 6.64 13.88 10.65
N THR A 222 5.58 13.24 11.17
CA THR A 222 4.26 13.87 11.25
C THR A 222 4.30 15.06 12.21
N HIS A 223 3.78 16.19 11.75
CA HIS A 223 3.51 17.38 12.56
C HIS A 223 2.00 17.55 12.73
N LEU A 224 1.56 17.77 13.97
CA LEU A 224 0.16 18.00 14.30
C LEU A 224 -0.09 19.48 14.57
N LYS A 225 -1.26 19.97 14.14
CA LYS A 225 -1.72 21.29 14.55
C LYS A 225 -1.94 21.35 16.06
N GLU A 226 -1.80 22.51 16.65
CA GLU A 226 -1.89 22.72 18.10
C GLU A 226 -3.22 22.21 18.69
N ALA A 227 -4.30 22.35 17.94
CA ALA A 227 -5.63 21.85 18.34
C ALA A 227 -5.75 20.32 18.44
N SER A 228 -4.83 19.57 17.85
CA SER A 228 -4.82 18.09 17.90
C SER A 228 -3.88 17.53 18.96
N LYS A 229 -2.87 18.30 19.38
CA LYS A 229 -1.90 17.91 20.39
C LYS A 229 -2.54 17.76 21.77
N GLY A 230 -2.17 16.73 22.49
CA GLY A 230 -2.62 16.44 23.85
C GLY A 230 -4.05 15.92 23.97
N LYS A 231 -4.76 15.66 22.88
CA LYS A 231 -6.15 15.16 22.93
C LYS A 231 -6.30 13.82 23.63
N THR A 232 -5.35 12.93 23.45
CA THR A 232 -5.38 11.61 24.09
C THR A 232 -4.61 11.59 25.42
N GLY A 233 -3.65 12.49 25.60
CA GLY A 233 -2.68 12.45 26.71
C GLY A 233 -1.67 11.31 26.60
N LEU A 234 -1.55 10.66 25.43
CA LEU A 234 -0.72 9.46 25.19
C LEU A 234 0.46 9.71 24.24
N GLY A 235 0.60 10.92 23.71
CA GLY A 235 1.69 11.29 22.80
C GLY A 235 1.21 11.66 21.39
N LEU A 236 2.18 11.98 20.53
CA LEU A 236 1.93 12.51 19.19
C LEU A 236 1.20 11.50 18.29
N TYR A 237 1.63 10.24 18.30
CA TYR A 237 1.07 9.21 17.43
C TYR A 237 -0.41 8.94 17.73
N PRO A 238 -0.84 8.68 19.00
CA PRO A 238 -2.25 8.56 19.36
C PRO A 238 -3.09 9.78 19.00
N ASP A 239 -2.56 11.00 19.23
CA ASP A 239 -3.25 12.25 18.88
C ASP A 239 -3.45 12.36 17.37
N GLY A 240 -2.46 12.01 16.57
CA GLY A 240 -2.53 11.96 15.12
C GLY A 240 -3.50 10.90 14.60
N MET A 241 -3.58 9.74 15.27
CA MET A 241 -4.57 8.71 14.93
C MET A 241 -6.00 9.17 15.16
N VAL A 242 -6.26 9.91 16.25
CA VAL A 242 -7.58 10.48 16.52
C VAL A 242 -7.93 11.59 15.50
N GLU A 243 -6.96 12.39 15.09
CA GLU A 243 -7.15 13.38 14.02
C GLU A 243 -7.47 12.70 12.69
N HIS A 244 -6.69 11.68 12.32
CA HIS A 244 -6.91 10.89 11.11
C HIS A 244 -8.27 10.19 11.09
N ASP A 245 -8.67 9.58 12.20
CA ASP A 245 -10.01 8.99 12.35
C ASP A 245 -11.13 10.04 12.16
N GLY A 246 -10.90 11.27 12.62
CA GLY A 246 -11.79 12.40 12.37
C GLY A 246 -11.96 12.71 10.88
N HIS A 247 -10.86 12.70 10.11
CA HIS A 247 -10.91 12.89 8.65
C HIS A 247 -11.69 11.77 7.95
N VAL A 248 -11.50 10.52 8.39
CA VAL A 248 -12.31 9.38 7.91
C VAL A 248 -13.79 9.62 8.22
N GLY A 249 -14.11 10.10 9.43
CA GLY A 249 -15.46 10.43 9.84
C GLY A 249 -16.12 11.47 8.94
N GLU A 250 -15.38 12.51 8.53
CA GLU A 250 -15.90 13.53 7.61
C GLU A 250 -16.22 12.99 6.21
N LEU A 251 -15.41 12.05 5.70
CA LEU A 251 -15.68 11.39 4.42
C LEU A 251 -16.91 10.48 4.51
N LEU A 252 -17.06 9.72 5.59
CA LEU A 252 -18.22 8.87 5.82
C LEU A 252 -19.51 9.70 5.96
N ALA A 253 -19.46 10.79 6.74
CA ALA A 253 -20.57 11.71 6.90
C ALA A 253 -21.02 12.33 5.56
N LEU A 254 -20.05 12.68 4.69
CA LEU A 254 -20.37 13.19 3.36
C LEU A 254 -21.10 12.14 2.50
N VAL A 255 -20.65 10.88 2.51
CA VAL A 255 -21.30 9.80 1.77
C VAL A 255 -22.73 9.57 2.26
N ASP A 256 -22.96 9.66 3.59
CA ASP A 256 -24.29 9.58 4.20
C ASP A 256 -25.16 10.79 3.80
N GLU A 257 -24.64 12.02 3.89
CA GLU A 257 -25.31 13.27 3.52
C GLU A 257 -25.77 13.29 2.06
N LEU A 258 -24.94 12.76 1.17
CA LEU A 258 -25.26 12.65 -0.25
C LEU A 258 -26.28 11.52 -0.57
N GLY A 259 -26.63 10.67 0.41
CA GLY A 259 -27.58 9.58 0.24
C GLY A 259 -27.06 8.44 -0.65
N VAL A 260 -25.74 8.27 -0.77
CA VAL A 260 -25.10 7.26 -1.62
C VAL A 260 -24.38 6.16 -0.84
N ALA A 261 -24.59 6.09 0.46
CA ALA A 261 -23.91 5.13 1.33
C ALA A 261 -24.12 3.66 0.90
N ASP A 262 -25.33 3.31 0.48
CA ASP A 262 -25.69 1.95 0.03
C ASP A 262 -25.14 1.62 -1.36
N ASP A 263 -24.79 2.64 -2.15
CA ASP A 263 -24.21 2.52 -3.48
C ASP A 263 -22.70 2.78 -3.49
N THR A 264 -22.03 2.79 -2.33
CA THR A 264 -20.61 3.11 -2.20
C THR A 264 -19.84 2.00 -1.49
N ILE A 265 -18.80 1.50 -2.15
CA ILE A 265 -17.76 0.67 -1.52
C ILE A 265 -16.84 1.60 -0.74
N VAL A 266 -16.68 1.36 0.55
CA VAL A 266 -15.74 2.09 1.40
C VAL A 266 -14.68 1.14 1.88
N VAL A 267 -13.41 1.46 1.61
CA VAL A 267 -12.25 0.70 2.10
C VAL A 267 -11.39 1.60 2.97
N TYR A 268 -10.95 1.07 4.09
CA TYR A 268 -9.88 1.61 4.90
C TYR A 268 -8.75 0.60 5.02
N THR A 269 -7.51 1.02 4.73
CA THR A 269 -6.30 0.22 4.90
C THR A 269 -5.07 1.12 5.07
N THR A 270 -3.86 0.54 5.08
CA THR A 270 -2.58 1.24 5.06
C THR A 270 -1.66 0.62 4.01
N ASP A 271 -0.61 1.29 3.63
CA ASP A 271 0.27 0.89 2.52
C ASP A 271 1.27 -0.22 2.87
N ASN A 272 1.71 -0.31 4.12
CA ASN A 272 2.62 -1.32 4.66
C ASN A 272 2.40 -1.52 6.15
N GLY A 273 3.13 -2.45 6.76
CA GLY A 273 3.11 -2.65 8.21
C GLY A 273 3.56 -1.43 9.00
N ALA A 274 3.28 -1.43 10.30
CA ALA A 274 3.67 -0.36 11.20
C ALA A 274 5.17 -0.08 11.15
N GLU A 275 5.57 1.19 11.27
CA GLU A 275 6.94 1.60 11.52
C GLU A 275 7.09 2.03 12.98
N CYS A 276 7.90 1.29 13.75
CA CYS A 276 8.08 1.53 15.18
C CYS A 276 9.18 2.57 15.48
N PHE A 277 9.61 3.31 14.47
CA PHE A 277 10.74 4.24 14.53
C PHE A 277 10.57 5.34 15.60
N THR A 278 9.34 5.78 15.84
CA THR A 278 9.02 6.81 16.83
C THR A 278 8.67 6.24 18.22
N TRP A 279 9.04 4.99 18.49
CA TRP A 279 8.81 4.43 19.83
C TRP A 279 9.19 5.43 20.95
N PRO A 280 8.41 5.53 22.05
CA PRO A 280 7.37 4.58 22.47
C PRO A 280 5.96 4.83 21.98
N ASP A 281 5.67 5.90 21.27
CA ASP A 281 4.31 6.24 20.80
C ASP A 281 4.07 6.03 19.30
N GLY A 282 5.00 5.37 18.63
CA GLY A 282 4.92 5.08 17.19
C GLY A 282 3.96 3.97 16.80
N GLY A 283 4.02 3.56 15.54
CA GLY A 283 3.20 2.51 14.97
C GLY A 283 3.28 1.18 15.73
N THR A 284 2.15 0.50 15.92
CA THR A 284 2.07 -0.68 16.79
C THR A 284 1.33 -1.83 16.11
N THR A 285 1.94 -3.02 16.16
CA THR A 285 1.37 -4.27 15.69
C THR A 285 1.65 -5.40 16.69
N PRO A 286 0.75 -6.41 16.84
CA PRO A 286 1.03 -7.57 17.66
C PRO A 286 1.98 -8.56 16.98
N PHE A 287 2.15 -8.43 15.67
CA PHE A 287 2.95 -9.35 14.85
C PHE A 287 4.44 -9.06 14.99
N LYS A 288 5.27 -10.08 14.77
CA LYS A 288 6.72 -9.94 14.74
C LYS A 288 7.15 -8.99 13.63
N GLY A 289 8.17 -8.18 13.91
CA GLY A 289 8.75 -7.24 12.94
C GLY A 289 7.90 -6.00 12.72
N GLU A 290 8.28 -5.26 11.73
CA GLU A 290 7.71 -3.97 11.34
C GLU A 290 7.96 -3.73 9.85
N LYS A 291 7.56 -2.59 9.31
CA LYS A 291 7.90 -2.10 7.95
C LYS A 291 9.35 -2.45 7.59
N ALA A 292 9.59 -2.82 6.34
CA ALA A 292 10.89 -3.25 5.80
C ALA A 292 11.47 -4.55 6.38
N THR A 293 10.68 -5.37 7.09
CA THR A 293 11.09 -6.70 7.56
C THR A 293 10.42 -7.82 6.78
N ASN A 294 10.85 -9.07 6.97
CA ASN A 294 10.24 -10.25 6.35
C ASN A 294 9.17 -10.95 7.22
N TRP A 295 8.80 -10.31 8.32
CA TRP A 295 7.85 -10.83 9.30
C TRP A 295 6.42 -10.36 9.01
N GLU A 296 5.45 -11.00 9.67
CA GLU A 296 4.03 -10.63 9.51
C GLU A 296 3.78 -9.14 9.80
N GLY A 297 4.50 -8.55 10.77
CA GLY A 297 4.36 -7.13 11.12
C GLY A 297 4.74 -6.15 10.02
N GLY A 298 5.56 -6.57 9.05
CA GLY A 298 5.92 -5.73 7.90
C GLY A 298 4.90 -5.75 6.76
N PHE A 299 4.12 -6.83 6.66
CA PHE A 299 3.23 -7.08 5.52
C PHE A 299 1.75 -7.14 5.87
N ARG A 300 1.42 -7.61 7.08
CA ARG A 300 0.04 -7.81 7.53
C ARG A 300 -0.51 -6.52 8.12
N VAL A 301 -1.51 -5.98 7.44
CA VAL A 301 -2.02 -4.63 7.68
C VAL A 301 -3.49 -4.63 8.12
N PRO A 302 -3.96 -3.58 8.81
CA PRO A 302 -5.39 -3.41 9.04
C PRO A 302 -6.11 -3.21 7.71
N CYS A 303 -7.27 -3.84 7.56
CA CYS A 303 -8.18 -3.60 6.45
C CYS A 303 -9.64 -3.77 6.90
N ALA A 304 -10.46 -2.80 6.57
CA ALA A 304 -11.90 -2.84 6.76
C ALA A 304 -12.61 -2.44 5.46
N ILE A 305 -13.63 -3.19 5.06
CA ILE A 305 -14.38 -2.94 3.83
C ILE A 305 -15.88 -2.94 4.13
N ARG A 306 -16.55 -1.81 3.86
CA ARG A 306 -18.00 -1.72 3.81
C ARG A 306 -18.47 -1.82 2.36
N TRP A 307 -19.22 -2.85 2.06
CA TRP A 307 -19.79 -3.07 0.72
C TRP A 307 -21.22 -3.59 0.82
N PRO A 308 -22.22 -2.69 0.94
CA PRO A 308 -23.62 -3.07 1.11
C PRO A 308 -24.10 -4.01 0.00
N GLY A 309 -24.81 -5.07 0.39
CA GLY A 309 -25.32 -6.10 -0.52
C GLY A 309 -24.29 -7.09 -1.07
N THR A 310 -23.01 -6.95 -0.69
CA THR A 310 -21.92 -7.87 -1.11
C THR A 310 -21.21 -8.47 0.10
N ILE A 311 -20.94 -7.66 1.12
CA ILE A 311 -20.32 -8.11 2.37
C ILE A 311 -21.34 -8.00 3.50
N GLU A 312 -21.46 -9.08 4.28
CA GLU A 312 -22.35 -9.12 5.45
C GLU A 312 -21.81 -8.19 6.56
N PRO A 313 -22.60 -7.23 7.07
CA PRO A 313 -22.17 -6.34 8.14
C PRO A 313 -21.73 -7.09 9.41
N GLY A 314 -20.63 -6.62 10.02
CA GLY A 314 -20.07 -7.21 11.23
C GLY A 314 -19.29 -8.51 11.01
N SER A 315 -19.01 -8.86 9.76
CA SER A 315 -18.21 -10.04 9.42
C SER A 315 -16.75 -9.88 9.84
N VAL A 316 -16.11 -11.02 10.17
CA VAL A 316 -14.65 -11.12 10.33
C VAL A 316 -14.13 -12.13 9.32
N ILE A 317 -13.27 -11.68 8.40
CA ILE A 317 -12.70 -12.51 7.34
C ILE A 317 -11.26 -12.85 7.70
N ASN A 318 -11.01 -14.16 7.91
CA ASN A 318 -9.71 -14.70 8.32
C ASN A 318 -8.96 -15.36 7.15
N GLU A 319 -9.34 -15.06 5.93
CA GLU A 319 -8.74 -15.60 4.71
C GLU A 319 -7.69 -14.64 4.14
N ILE A 320 -6.73 -15.18 3.39
CA ILE A 320 -5.64 -14.38 2.81
C ILE A 320 -6.20 -13.47 1.72
N CYS A 321 -5.97 -12.17 1.88
CA CYS A 321 -6.22 -11.14 0.87
C CYS A 321 -4.96 -10.28 0.73
N ALA A 322 -4.81 -9.58 -0.38
CA ALA A 322 -3.68 -8.69 -0.61
C ALA A 322 -4.06 -7.44 -1.40
N HIS A 323 -3.22 -6.43 -1.37
CA HIS A 323 -3.42 -5.17 -2.10
C HIS A 323 -3.57 -5.40 -3.60
N GLU A 324 -2.88 -6.38 -4.16
CA GLU A 324 -2.99 -6.76 -5.57
C GLU A 324 -4.42 -7.18 -5.97
N ASP A 325 -5.24 -7.65 -5.02
CA ASP A 325 -6.60 -8.11 -5.29
C ASP A 325 -7.59 -6.96 -5.58
N PHE A 326 -7.27 -5.73 -5.16
CA PHE A 326 -8.18 -4.60 -5.35
C PHE A 326 -8.45 -4.28 -6.81
N LEU A 327 -7.42 -4.29 -7.69
CA LEU A 327 -7.61 -3.97 -9.10
C LEU A 327 -8.61 -4.94 -9.76
N ALA A 328 -8.41 -6.25 -9.58
CA ALA A 328 -9.29 -7.28 -10.16
C ALA A 328 -10.70 -7.22 -9.56
N THR A 329 -10.80 -6.97 -8.26
CA THR A 329 -12.09 -6.87 -7.54
C THR A 329 -12.88 -5.63 -7.95
N PHE A 330 -12.25 -4.47 -8.05
CA PHE A 330 -12.93 -3.24 -8.47
C PHE A 330 -13.25 -3.22 -9.96
N ALA A 331 -12.39 -3.81 -10.80
CA ALA A 331 -12.70 -4.03 -12.22
C ALA A 331 -13.97 -4.87 -12.37
N ALA A 332 -14.08 -5.97 -11.62
CA ALA A 332 -15.25 -6.83 -11.62
C ALA A 332 -16.50 -6.09 -11.10
N ALA A 333 -16.39 -5.28 -10.05
CA ALA A 333 -17.47 -4.43 -9.54
C ALA A 333 -17.93 -3.40 -10.58
N ALA A 334 -17.02 -2.90 -11.41
CA ALA A 334 -17.28 -1.98 -12.51
C ALA A 334 -17.78 -2.67 -13.79
N GLY A 335 -17.85 -4.01 -13.83
CA GLY A 335 -18.35 -4.79 -14.96
C GLY A 335 -17.28 -5.42 -15.86
N ASP A 336 -16.00 -5.42 -15.44
CA ASP A 336 -14.86 -6.01 -16.17
C ASP A 336 -14.27 -7.19 -15.36
N ALA A 337 -15.05 -8.26 -15.25
CA ALA A 337 -14.69 -9.39 -14.37
C ALA A 337 -13.57 -10.30 -14.93
N ASP A 338 -13.26 -10.22 -16.21
CA ASP A 338 -12.26 -11.04 -16.89
C ASP A 338 -10.91 -10.32 -17.11
N ILE A 339 -10.73 -9.16 -16.48
CA ILE A 339 -9.55 -8.30 -16.68
C ILE A 339 -8.22 -9.04 -16.53
N VAL A 340 -8.09 -9.93 -15.54
CA VAL A 340 -6.85 -10.67 -15.26
C VAL A 340 -6.41 -11.49 -16.47
N GLU A 341 -7.31 -12.33 -16.98
CA GLU A 341 -7.03 -13.17 -18.15
C GLU A 341 -6.91 -12.37 -19.46
N ARG A 342 -7.72 -11.33 -19.58
CA ARG A 342 -7.74 -10.47 -20.77
C ARG A 342 -6.43 -9.69 -20.92
N ILE A 343 -5.94 -9.07 -19.86
CA ILE A 343 -4.68 -8.29 -19.86
C ILE A 343 -3.47 -9.22 -20.02
N ARG A 344 -3.49 -10.39 -19.42
CA ARG A 344 -2.44 -11.39 -19.61
C ARG A 344 -2.25 -11.78 -21.08
N LYS A 345 -3.34 -11.85 -21.85
CA LYS A 345 -3.32 -12.18 -23.29
C LYS A 345 -3.05 -10.99 -24.20
N GLY A 346 -2.86 -9.79 -23.68
CA GLY A 346 -2.72 -8.57 -24.47
C GLY A 346 -4.04 -7.88 -24.72
N GLY A 347 -4.78 -7.54 -23.66
CA GLY A 347 -6.08 -6.87 -23.71
C GLY A 347 -5.99 -5.36 -23.61
N LYS A 348 -7.10 -4.69 -23.99
CA LYS A 348 -7.22 -3.23 -23.92
C LYS A 348 -7.81 -2.76 -22.61
N ILE A 349 -7.32 -1.61 -22.13
CA ILE A 349 -7.97 -0.77 -21.13
C ILE A 349 -8.12 0.61 -21.79
N GLY A 350 -9.35 1.03 -22.05
CA GLY A 350 -9.59 2.17 -22.94
C GLY A 350 -8.96 1.93 -24.33
N ASP A 351 -8.17 2.87 -24.80
CA ASP A 351 -7.51 2.77 -26.11
C ASP A 351 -6.14 2.09 -26.07
N LYS A 352 -5.60 1.85 -24.86
CA LYS A 352 -4.26 1.28 -24.68
C LYS A 352 -4.28 -0.23 -24.47
N THR A 353 -3.39 -0.95 -25.16
CA THR A 353 -3.18 -2.39 -24.99
C THR A 353 -2.13 -2.64 -23.92
N PHE A 354 -2.44 -3.53 -22.97
CA PHE A 354 -1.52 -3.99 -21.95
C PHE A 354 -1.32 -5.50 -22.06
N LYS A 355 -0.09 -5.96 -21.87
CA LYS A 355 0.24 -7.38 -21.74
C LYS A 355 1.11 -7.56 -20.51
N VAL A 356 0.47 -7.79 -19.37
CA VAL A 356 1.13 -7.94 -18.07
C VAL A 356 0.50 -9.07 -17.27
N HIS A 357 1.20 -9.57 -16.27
CA HIS A 357 0.67 -10.51 -15.29
C HIS A 357 0.13 -9.74 -14.09
N LEU A 358 -1.20 -9.76 -13.90
CA LEU A 358 -1.81 -9.31 -12.65
C LEU A 358 -1.72 -10.43 -11.62
N ASP A 359 -1.27 -10.10 -10.41
CA ASP A 359 -1.14 -11.07 -9.31
C ASP A 359 -2.39 -11.09 -8.40
N GLY A 360 -3.35 -10.22 -8.70
CA GLY A 360 -4.59 -10.08 -7.95
C GLY A 360 -5.70 -11.02 -8.40
N ASN A 361 -6.66 -11.23 -7.51
CA ASN A 361 -7.85 -12.06 -7.71
C ASN A 361 -9.11 -11.23 -7.55
N ASN A 362 -10.18 -11.60 -8.25
CA ASN A 362 -11.51 -11.06 -7.98
C ASN A 362 -12.09 -11.72 -6.72
N LEU A 363 -12.28 -10.95 -5.67
CA LEU A 363 -12.79 -11.43 -4.37
C LEU A 363 -14.32 -11.39 -4.26
N ILE A 364 -15.06 -10.84 -5.24
CA ILE A 364 -16.53 -10.69 -5.16
C ILE A 364 -17.26 -12.02 -4.91
N PRO A 365 -16.94 -13.12 -5.63
CA PRO A 365 -17.62 -14.39 -5.37
C PRO A 365 -17.38 -14.91 -3.94
N ALA A 366 -16.20 -14.66 -3.38
CA ALA A 366 -15.87 -15.05 -2.01
C ALA A 366 -16.60 -14.17 -0.98
N PHE A 367 -16.67 -12.85 -1.19
CA PHE A 367 -17.40 -11.92 -0.34
C PHE A 367 -18.91 -12.22 -0.28
N LYS A 368 -19.47 -12.74 -1.36
CA LYS A 368 -20.87 -13.18 -1.44
C LYS A 368 -21.11 -14.61 -0.93
N GLY A 369 -20.07 -15.34 -0.52
CA GLY A 369 -20.18 -16.75 -0.13
C GLY A 369 -20.47 -17.71 -1.30
N GLU A 370 -20.25 -17.28 -2.54
CA GLU A 370 -20.50 -18.06 -3.76
C GLU A 370 -19.27 -18.88 -4.21
N ALA A 371 -18.07 -18.53 -3.72
CA ALA A 371 -16.85 -19.22 -4.07
C ALA A 371 -16.73 -20.55 -3.32
N LYS A 372 -16.38 -21.62 -4.03
CA LYS A 372 -16.11 -22.94 -3.43
C LYS A 372 -14.84 -22.95 -2.59
N GLU A 373 -13.83 -22.20 -3.03
CA GLU A 373 -12.56 -21.99 -2.34
C GLU A 373 -12.24 -20.49 -2.36
N TRP A 374 -11.52 -20.03 -1.35
CA TRP A 374 -11.07 -18.65 -1.31
C TRP A 374 -10.11 -18.38 -2.49
N PRO A 375 -10.27 -17.29 -3.25
CA PRO A 375 -9.51 -17.09 -4.49
C PRO A 375 -8.00 -17.00 -4.29
N ARG A 376 -7.55 -16.36 -3.19
CA ARG A 376 -6.12 -16.25 -2.86
C ARG A 376 -5.73 -17.34 -1.87
N GLN A 377 -4.85 -18.25 -2.27
CA GLN A 377 -4.38 -19.34 -1.42
C GLN A 377 -3.02 -19.08 -0.78
N GLY A 378 -2.33 -18.02 -1.16
CA GLY A 378 -0.99 -17.73 -0.66
C GLY A 378 -0.52 -16.30 -0.93
N PHE A 379 0.64 -15.99 -0.37
CA PHE A 379 1.30 -14.69 -0.51
C PHE A 379 2.82 -14.88 -0.58
N ALA A 380 3.50 -14.11 -1.42
CA ALA A 380 4.96 -14.10 -1.57
C ALA A 380 5.54 -12.83 -0.95
N TYR A 381 6.51 -12.99 -0.05
CA TYR A 381 7.15 -11.88 0.65
C TYR A 381 8.45 -11.50 -0.07
N TRP A 382 8.46 -10.33 -0.68
CA TRP A 382 9.63 -9.80 -1.39
C TRP A 382 10.32 -8.71 -0.57
N SER A 383 11.65 -8.71 -0.57
CA SER A 383 12.42 -7.61 0.02
C SER A 383 12.32 -6.36 -0.88
N ASP A 384 12.74 -5.24 -0.33
CA ASP A 384 12.87 -4.00 -1.10
C ASP A 384 14.02 -4.05 -2.12
N ASP A 385 15.01 -4.94 -1.94
CA ASP A 385 16.07 -5.24 -2.90
C ASP A 385 15.67 -6.31 -3.94
N GLY A 386 14.47 -6.88 -3.83
CA GLY A 386 13.93 -7.83 -4.82
C GLY A 386 14.18 -9.30 -4.51
N ASP A 387 14.60 -9.66 -3.31
CA ASP A 387 14.77 -11.05 -2.88
C ASP A 387 13.45 -11.68 -2.44
N LEU A 388 13.23 -12.93 -2.79
CA LEU A 388 12.12 -13.71 -2.26
C LEU A 388 12.45 -14.19 -0.84
N MET A 389 11.89 -13.53 0.15
CA MET A 389 12.20 -13.79 1.56
C MET A 389 11.39 -14.93 2.16
N ALA A 390 10.12 -15.08 1.78
CA ALA A 390 9.23 -16.11 2.29
C ALA A 390 8.07 -16.35 1.32
N VAL A 391 7.37 -17.48 1.52
CA VAL A 391 6.06 -17.74 0.92
C VAL A 391 5.10 -18.22 2.00
N ARG A 392 3.85 -17.77 1.94
CA ARG A 392 2.75 -18.28 2.74
C ARG A 392 1.76 -19.03 1.85
N VAL A 393 1.33 -20.22 2.28
CA VAL A 393 0.24 -20.97 1.65
C VAL A 393 -0.69 -21.45 2.76
N LYS A 394 -1.94 -21.00 2.73
CA LYS A 394 -2.91 -21.24 3.79
C LYS A 394 -2.32 -20.84 5.16
N GLN A 395 -2.21 -21.80 6.10
CA GLN A 395 -1.65 -21.56 7.44
C GLN A 395 -0.11 -21.64 7.50
N TRP A 396 0.56 -22.11 6.44
CA TRP A 396 2.01 -22.36 6.47
C TRP A 396 2.79 -21.22 5.84
N LYS A 397 3.74 -20.67 6.57
CA LYS A 397 4.76 -19.75 6.06
C LYS A 397 6.11 -20.44 6.09
N VAL A 398 6.81 -20.39 4.96
CA VAL A 398 8.17 -20.93 4.79
C VAL A 398 9.08 -19.73 4.48
N ALA A 399 9.98 -19.41 5.41
CA ALA A 399 10.91 -18.30 5.28
C ALA A 399 12.29 -18.79 4.83
N PHE A 400 12.83 -18.17 3.78
CA PHE A 400 14.13 -18.48 3.18
C PHE A 400 15.23 -17.54 3.67
N MET A 401 14.83 -16.40 4.20
CA MET A 401 15.70 -15.37 4.75
C MET A 401 15.16 -14.92 6.10
N GLU A 402 16.04 -14.40 6.91
CA GLU A 402 15.72 -13.82 8.20
C GLU A 402 16.38 -12.46 8.33
N GLN A 403 15.62 -11.46 8.75
CA GLN A 403 16.19 -10.21 9.20
C GLN A 403 16.60 -10.34 10.67
N ASN A 404 17.84 -9.99 10.97
CA ASN A 404 18.35 -10.03 12.34
C ASN A 404 17.71 -8.92 13.18
N SER A 405 16.72 -9.29 14.01
CA SER A 405 15.97 -8.36 14.86
C SER A 405 16.82 -7.71 15.95
N GLU A 406 17.94 -8.31 16.36
CA GLU A 406 18.84 -7.70 17.35
C GLU A 406 19.52 -6.43 16.82
N VAL A 407 19.69 -6.32 15.50
CA VAL A 407 20.24 -5.13 14.86
C VAL A 407 19.26 -3.96 14.93
N ASN A 408 17.96 -4.22 14.87
CA ASN A 408 16.90 -3.22 14.83
C ASN A 408 16.91 -2.23 16.00
N HIS A 409 17.36 -2.68 17.18
CA HIS A 409 17.45 -1.84 18.38
C HIS A 409 18.82 -1.14 18.55
N LYS A 410 19.77 -1.41 17.65
CA LYS A 410 21.17 -0.92 17.75
C LYS A 410 21.57 0.01 16.61
N THR A 411 20.75 0.15 15.57
CA THR A 411 21.06 1.00 14.43
C THR A 411 20.23 2.28 14.45
N PRO A 412 20.79 3.44 14.06
CA PRO A 412 20.07 4.71 14.04
C PRO A 412 18.82 4.72 13.13
N LEU A 413 18.83 3.93 12.06
CA LEU A 413 17.70 3.79 11.12
C LEU A 413 16.91 2.49 11.35
N GLY A 414 17.04 1.86 12.54
CA GLY A 414 16.29 0.67 12.87
C GLY A 414 16.44 -0.45 11.85
N VAL A 415 15.33 -0.98 11.39
CA VAL A 415 15.26 -2.12 10.44
C VAL A 415 15.86 -1.83 9.07
N TRP A 416 15.90 -0.57 8.64
CA TRP A 416 16.44 -0.17 7.33
C TRP A 416 17.95 -0.45 7.16
N GLN A 417 18.67 -0.60 8.27
CA GLN A 417 20.09 -0.99 8.28
C GLN A 417 20.30 -2.47 8.63
N GLY A 418 19.24 -3.20 8.92
CA GLY A 418 19.29 -4.61 9.26
C GLY A 418 19.49 -5.49 8.02
N ALA A 419 20.58 -6.26 7.99
CA ALA A 419 20.84 -7.17 6.88
C ALA A 419 19.87 -8.36 6.90
N PHE A 420 19.49 -8.84 5.72
CA PHE A 420 18.83 -10.14 5.54
C PHE A 420 19.87 -11.24 5.47
N THR A 421 19.66 -12.31 6.24
CA THR A 421 20.52 -13.51 6.21
C THR A 421 19.79 -14.65 5.51
N GLY A 422 20.39 -15.17 4.44
CA GLY A 422 19.89 -16.36 3.75
C GLY A 422 20.01 -17.61 4.63
N LEU A 423 18.95 -18.37 4.73
CA LEU A 423 18.88 -19.58 5.56
C LEU A 423 19.27 -20.81 4.75
N ARG A 424 20.16 -21.66 5.26
CA ARG A 424 20.53 -22.94 4.63
C ARG A 424 19.40 -23.96 4.66
N ALA A 425 18.56 -23.89 5.68
CA ALA A 425 17.30 -24.62 5.78
C ALA A 425 16.20 -23.58 6.09
N PRO A 426 15.07 -23.60 5.38
CA PRO A 426 14.01 -22.63 5.62
C PRO A 426 13.43 -22.73 7.02
N MET A 427 13.00 -21.62 7.59
CA MET A 427 12.15 -21.58 8.78
C MET A 427 10.70 -21.88 8.41
N LEU A 428 10.01 -22.58 9.29
CA LEU A 428 8.64 -23.02 9.10
C LEU A 428 7.75 -22.47 10.23
N TYR A 429 6.65 -21.82 9.84
CA TYR A 429 5.66 -21.30 10.76
C TYR A 429 4.27 -21.80 10.40
N ASN A 430 3.48 -22.14 11.42
CA ASN A 430 2.04 -22.27 11.27
C ASN A 430 1.39 -20.99 11.79
N ILE A 431 1.06 -20.06 10.90
CA ILE A 431 0.56 -18.72 11.23
C ILE A 431 -0.80 -18.76 11.96
N ARG A 432 -1.51 -19.90 11.98
CA ARG A 432 -2.74 -20.06 12.76
C ARG A 432 -2.47 -20.43 14.22
N SER A 433 -1.44 -21.22 14.49
CA SER A 433 -1.04 -21.59 15.87
C SER A 433 0.05 -20.69 16.44
N ASP A 434 0.82 -20.04 15.58
CA ASP A 434 1.89 -19.10 15.92
C ASP A 434 1.79 -17.85 15.04
N PRO A 435 0.76 -17.01 15.26
CA PRO A 435 0.55 -15.81 14.45
C PRO A 435 1.62 -14.74 14.66
N PHE A 436 2.42 -14.86 15.72
CA PHE A 436 3.47 -13.92 16.09
C PHE A 436 4.88 -14.40 15.72
N GLU A 437 4.98 -15.54 15.00
CA GLU A 437 6.25 -16.09 14.52
C GLU A 437 7.29 -16.31 15.63
N ARG A 438 6.84 -16.73 16.81
CA ARG A 438 7.67 -16.97 18.00
C ARG A 438 8.15 -18.42 18.14
N GLY A 439 7.75 -19.31 17.23
CA GLY A 439 8.13 -20.72 17.25
C GLY A 439 9.63 -20.95 17.49
N PRO A 440 10.55 -20.24 16.76
CA PRO A 440 11.99 -20.40 16.95
C PRO A 440 12.52 -20.08 18.36
N GLU A 441 11.77 -19.32 19.16
CA GLU A 441 12.13 -19.05 20.56
C GLU A 441 11.91 -20.28 21.48
N SER A 442 11.17 -21.29 21.00
CA SER A 442 10.87 -22.51 21.74
C SER A 442 11.96 -23.55 21.59
N ILE A 443 12.32 -24.22 22.70
CA ILE A 443 13.25 -25.35 22.68
C ILE A 443 12.74 -26.54 21.85
N TYR A 444 11.43 -26.64 21.62
CA TYR A 444 10.80 -27.68 20.81
C TYR A 444 10.71 -27.35 19.31
N TYR A 445 11.20 -26.19 18.88
CA TYR A 445 11.09 -25.79 17.49
C TYR A 445 11.84 -26.71 16.52
N GLY A 446 12.99 -27.25 16.94
CA GLY A 446 13.75 -28.23 16.16
C GLY A 446 12.92 -29.49 15.85
N ASP A 447 12.25 -30.04 16.86
CA ASP A 447 11.36 -31.18 16.72
C ASP A 447 10.12 -30.86 15.85
N PHE A 448 9.50 -29.71 16.12
CA PHE A 448 8.38 -29.20 15.29
C PHE A 448 8.74 -29.12 13.82
N SER A 449 9.91 -28.56 13.48
CA SER A 449 10.39 -28.41 12.10
C SER A 449 10.77 -29.73 11.46
N ALA A 450 11.48 -30.61 12.20
CA ALA A 450 11.91 -31.90 11.71
C ALA A 450 10.71 -32.77 11.31
N HIS A 451 9.66 -32.80 12.10
CA HIS A 451 8.43 -33.53 11.78
C HIS A 451 7.62 -32.94 10.62
N ARG A 452 8.00 -31.77 10.08
CA ARG A 452 7.27 -31.06 9.01
C ARG A 452 8.13 -30.74 7.79
N MET A 453 9.31 -31.30 7.70
CA MET A 453 10.19 -31.13 6.52
C MET A 453 9.53 -31.54 5.20
N PHE A 454 8.48 -32.36 5.25
CA PHE A 454 7.67 -32.68 4.07
C PHE A 454 7.01 -31.48 3.42
N LEU A 455 6.94 -30.32 4.08
CA LEU A 455 6.41 -29.08 3.52
C LEU A 455 7.41 -28.34 2.63
N PHE A 456 8.71 -28.64 2.72
CA PHE A 456 9.73 -27.92 1.95
C PHE A 456 9.62 -28.19 0.44
N VAL A 457 9.39 -29.42 0.03
CA VAL A 457 9.26 -29.77 -1.39
C VAL A 457 8.03 -29.14 -2.03
N PRO A 458 6.82 -29.19 -1.43
CA PRO A 458 5.67 -28.43 -1.93
C PRO A 458 5.91 -26.91 -1.99
N ALA A 459 6.58 -26.34 -0.98
CA ALA A 459 6.92 -24.91 -0.99
C ALA A 459 7.85 -24.56 -2.17
N GLN A 460 8.88 -25.38 -2.43
CA GLN A 460 9.75 -25.19 -3.59
C GLN A 460 8.98 -25.29 -4.91
N ALA A 461 8.01 -26.20 -5.03
CA ALA A 461 7.17 -26.33 -6.23
C ALA A 461 6.31 -25.07 -6.44
N ILE A 462 5.77 -24.48 -5.37
CA ILE A 462 5.01 -23.23 -5.42
C ILE A 462 5.90 -22.06 -5.86
N VAL A 463 7.11 -21.96 -5.28
CA VAL A 463 8.10 -20.96 -5.69
C VAL A 463 8.48 -21.14 -7.16
N ALA A 464 8.74 -22.37 -7.61
CA ALA A 464 9.06 -22.64 -9.00
C ALA A 464 7.94 -22.18 -9.96
N LYS A 465 6.67 -22.49 -9.61
CA LYS A 465 5.51 -22.03 -10.38
C LYS A 465 5.36 -20.51 -10.40
N LEU A 466 5.62 -19.84 -9.28
CA LEU A 466 5.65 -18.39 -9.20
C LEU A 466 6.74 -17.83 -10.14
N LEU A 467 7.96 -18.35 -10.05
CA LEU A 467 9.09 -17.91 -10.86
C LEU A 467 8.92 -18.18 -12.36
N GLU A 468 8.17 -19.21 -12.76
CA GLU A 468 7.82 -19.44 -14.16
C GLU A 468 7.04 -18.28 -14.77
N THR A 469 6.21 -17.59 -13.99
CA THR A 469 5.47 -16.42 -14.48
C THR A 469 6.40 -15.27 -14.87
N PHE A 470 7.59 -15.18 -14.28
CA PHE A 470 8.60 -14.16 -14.61
C PHE A 470 9.37 -14.46 -15.90
N LYS A 471 9.33 -15.70 -16.40
CA LYS A 471 9.87 -16.03 -17.73
C LYS A 471 9.00 -15.45 -18.84
N GLU A 472 7.68 -15.50 -18.68
CA GLU A 472 6.73 -14.92 -19.65
C GLU A 472 6.58 -13.41 -19.45
N PHE A 473 6.60 -12.94 -18.20
CA PHE A 473 6.43 -11.55 -17.80
C PHE A 473 7.60 -11.12 -16.90
N PRO A 474 8.79 -10.84 -17.47
CA PRO A 474 9.95 -10.44 -16.69
C PRO A 474 9.69 -9.12 -15.96
N PRO A 475 10.40 -8.86 -14.84
CA PRO A 475 10.36 -7.56 -14.17
C PRO A 475 10.65 -6.44 -15.15
N ARG A 476 9.86 -5.38 -15.10
CA ARG A 476 9.97 -4.23 -16.01
C ARG A 476 11.22 -3.40 -15.75
N ALA A 477 11.58 -3.28 -14.48
CA ALA A 477 12.81 -2.65 -14.03
C ALA A 477 13.45 -3.51 -12.94
N LYS A 478 14.74 -3.42 -12.80
CA LYS A 478 15.46 -3.99 -11.66
C LYS A 478 14.99 -3.27 -10.39
N ALA A 479 14.84 -4.01 -9.30
CA ALA A 479 14.61 -3.43 -7.98
C ALA A 479 15.69 -2.39 -7.67
N ALA A 480 15.29 -1.22 -7.19
CA ALA A 480 16.27 -0.20 -6.78
C ALA A 480 17.03 -0.66 -5.54
N SER A 481 18.29 -0.26 -5.42
CA SER A 481 19.09 -0.53 -4.23
C SER A 481 19.87 0.71 -3.83
N PHE A 482 20.07 0.93 -2.54
CA PHE A 482 20.95 1.97 -1.99
C PHE A 482 22.39 1.46 -1.80
N THR A 483 22.66 0.20 -2.17
CA THR A 483 23.99 -0.40 -1.96
C THR A 483 24.97 -0.10 -3.09
N VAL A 484 26.26 -0.08 -2.77
CA VAL A 484 27.36 0.16 -3.74
C VAL A 484 27.44 -0.95 -4.80
N GLY A 485 26.99 -2.17 -4.49
CA GLY A 485 26.97 -3.29 -5.43
C GLY A 485 26.20 -2.97 -6.72
N ASP A 486 25.08 -2.31 -6.60
CA ASP A 486 24.27 -1.87 -7.76
C ASP A 486 24.95 -0.79 -8.60
N ALA A 487 25.70 0.12 -7.97
CA ALA A 487 26.49 1.12 -8.69
C ALA A 487 27.59 0.46 -9.52
N MET A 488 28.27 -0.54 -8.97
CA MET A 488 29.31 -1.30 -9.67
C MET A 488 28.75 -2.13 -10.83
N GLU A 489 27.56 -2.74 -10.66
CA GLU A 489 26.89 -3.48 -11.74
C GLU A 489 26.45 -2.55 -12.86
N LYS A 490 25.90 -1.37 -12.56
CA LYS A 490 25.57 -0.35 -13.55
C LYS A 490 26.80 0.11 -14.36
N ILE A 491 27.94 0.25 -13.70
CA ILE A 491 29.22 0.57 -14.36
C ILE A 491 29.67 -0.58 -15.26
N SER A 492 29.57 -1.83 -14.82
CA SER A 492 29.97 -3.01 -15.60
C SER A 492 29.07 -3.27 -16.80
N THR A 493 27.79 -2.96 -16.70
CA THR A 493 26.82 -3.08 -17.82
C THR A 493 26.86 -1.89 -18.78
N ALA A 494 27.40 -0.75 -18.35
CA ALA A 494 27.65 0.42 -19.19
C ALA A 494 28.97 0.35 -20.00
N SER A 495 29.63 -0.81 -20.05
CA SER A 495 30.88 -1.00 -20.83
C SER A 495 30.60 -0.84 -22.33
N PRO A 496 31.40 -0.08 -23.07
CA PRO A 496 31.17 0.26 -24.47
C PRO A 496 31.55 -0.90 -25.39
N ASN A 497 30.65 -1.85 -25.58
CA ASN A 497 30.73 -2.80 -26.69
C ASN A 497 29.39 -2.94 -27.37
N GLN A 498 28.97 -1.87 -28.01
CA GLN A 498 28.06 -1.92 -29.16
C GLN A 498 28.71 -1.05 -30.25
N ASN A 499 29.61 -1.66 -30.98
CA ASN A 499 29.94 -1.25 -32.35
C ASN A 499 29.05 -2.06 -33.30
#